data_d61b977c5b7cc66f6805f76073b10f70
#
_entry.id   d61b977c5b7cc66f6805f76073b10f70
#
_cell.length_a   1.000
_cell.length_b   1.000
_cell.length_c   1.000
_cell.angle_alpha   90.00
_cell.angle_beta   90.00
_cell.angle_gamma   90.00
#
_symmetry.space_group_name_H-M   'P 1'
#
loop_
_entity.id
_entity.type
_entity.pdbx_description
1 polymer ?
#
loop_
_entity_poly.entity_id
_entity_poly.type
_entity_poly.pdbx_seq_one_letter_code
_entity_poly.pdbx_strand_id
1 'polypeptide(L)'
;MLLFAESWRAPATSVAGAGTEDIGIIVWFLRWVPFALGHAENPLITTYLNAPQGVNSMWNASMPVAGLAMWPFTSSLGPIFSYNLLVTLAVALSAWCAFLAARRYVESPLAATLAGLLYGFSPYMIAQSQGHLHVTLAFIPPLMLLVFDEIVVRQRRSARWMGVLLGLLAASQLLLAEEVLATEALCAMLGVALLITLYPQRLRPHRPHALTALGIAAAVFLALAAVPIGFQFFGPQHVTGAVQIRNAYVSDLLGFVVPTARQQFAPAAAVRLSQGFSGYSSEWDAYLGVPLIGLLVYVSVRFWTRPLVRVAATLMLMLAVLSLGTTLHIAGQWTAVPVGALALMAPLLRRVIPVRFGLYVFPATWVGLAAAPILSSALPARLMLYVFLFAGLLFAVLADEWLKAPTLPSPASGGGLTRTLSGGGGLSKLFKALVIGAALLPLIPRLPFPAEPVEVPRFFTGGGVKQLPQGSVALVLPYARLANSSAMFWQAAADMRFRMPEAYALLPGPSFSSPPTQTSNLMRMIEQGEEPPALSDNLRGQVLRDLGAWKVEAIIVGPMPDRERMIAFFTWLTGTPPRQDGGVYIWRLTA
;
A
#
# COMPACT_ATOMS: atom_id res chain seq x y z
N MET A 1 -10.59 -11.82 -9.91
CA MET A 1 -10.27 -13.26 -9.82
C MET A 1 -9.23 -13.71 -10.84
N LEU A 2 -9.34 -13.40 -12.15
CA LEU A 2 -8.33 -13.85 -13.15
C LEU A 2 -6.90 -13.43 -12.77
N LEU A 3 -6.69 -12.21 -12.31
CA LEU A 3 -5.36 -11.74 -11.89
C LEU A 3 -4.76 -12.63 -10.80
N PHE A 4 -5.52 -12.98 -9.77
CA PHE A 4 -5.08 -13.75 -8.60
C PHE A 4 -5.45 -15.25 -8.69
N ALA A 5 -5.60 -15.80 -9.91
CA ALA A 5 -6.08 -17.17 -10.11
C ALA A 5 -5.24 -18.23 -9.39
N GLU A 6 -3.92 -18.04 -9.32
CA GLU A 6 -3.02 -19.00 -8.65
C GLU A 6 -3.29 -19.12 -7.15
N SER A 7 -3.45 -18.00 -6.44
CA SER A 7 -3.78 -18.04 -4.99
C SER A 7 -5.18 -18.58 -4.73
N TRP A 8 -6.13 -18.40 -5.67
CA TRP A 8 -7.48 -18.94 -5.54
C TRP A 8 -7.60 -20.43 -5.82
N ARG A 9 -6.54 -21.11 -6.30
CA ARG A 9 -6.50 -22.58 -6.37
C ARG A 9 -6.39 -23.22 -4.99
N ALA A 10 -5.72 -22.54 -4.06
CA ALA A 10 -5.53 -23.01 -2.68
C ALA A 10 -5.65 -21.84 -1.69
N PRO A 11 -6.83 -21.19 -1.59
CA PRO A 11 -6.95 -19.87 -0.94
C PRO A 11 -6.71 -19.86 0.57
N ALA A 12 -6.69 -21.03 1.22
CA ALA A 12 -6.39 -21.17 2.65
C ALA A 12 -4.91 -21.52 2.94
N THR A 13 -4.14 -21.90 1.93
CA THR A 13 -2.74 -22.38 2.07
C THR A 13 -1.78 -21.75 1.08
N SER A 14 -2.21 -20.76 0.33
CA SER A 14 -1.38 -19.97 -0.57
C SER A 14 -1.76 -18.51 -0.47
N VAL A 15 -0.81 -17.60 -0.51
CA VAL A 15 -1.02 -16.15 -0.48
C VAL A 15 -0.74 -15.53 -1.84
N ALA A 16 -1.57 -14.57 -2.25
CA ALA A 16 -1.32 -13.78 -3.43
C ALA A 16 -0.18 -12.79 -3.14
N GLY A 17 0.85 -12.77 -3.98
CA GLY A 17 2.00 -11.90 -3.83
C GLY A 17 3.32 -12.63 -3.95
N ALA A 18 4.40 -11.90 -3.71
CA ALA A 18 5.77 -12.40 -3.69
C ALA A 18 6.49 -11.84 -2.45
N GLY A 19 7.16 -12.73 -1.71
CA GLY A 19 7.74 -12.40 -0.40
C GLY A 19 6.70 -12.52 0.71
N THR A 20 6.87 -13.55 1.54
CA THR A 20 5.91 -13.84 2.62
C THR A 20 6.10 -12.93 3.85
N GLU A 21 7.18 -12.16 3.91
CA GLU A 21 7.56 -11.38 5.09
C GLU A 21 6.49 -10.36 5.48
N ASP A 22 6.20 -9.41 4.61
CA ASP A 22 5.18 -8.38 4.87
C ASP A 22 3.76 -8.97 4.88
N ILE A 23 3.52 -10.02 4.11
CA ILE A 23 2.22 -10.71 4.08
C ILE A 23 1.95 -11.36 5.45
N GLY A 24 2.98 -11.91 6.09
CA GLY A 24 2.83 -12.59 7.39
C GLY A 24 2.33 -11.69 8.50
N ILE A 25 2.86 -10.46 8.61
CA ILE A 25 2.37 -9.50 9.61
C ILE A 25 0.94 -9.04 9.31
N ILE A 26 0.59 -8.88 8.04
CA ILE A 26 -0.78 -8.51 7.61
C ILE A 26 -1.77 -9.62 7.95
N VAL A 27 -1.45 -10.88 7.60
CA VAL A 27 -2.27 -12.06 7.92
C VAL A 27 -2.42 -12.21 9.44
N TRP A 28 -1.34 -11.93 10.18
CA TRP A 28 -1.36 -11.94 11.63
C TRP A 28 -2.33 -10.90 12.20
N PHE A 29 -2.29 -9.65 11.74
CA PHE A 29 -3.20 -8.59 12.21
C PHE A 29 -4.66 -8.83 11.80
N LEU A 30 -4.91 -9.46 10.66
CA LEU A 30 -6.26 -9.87 10.28
C LEU A 30 -6.86 -10.88 11.27
N ARG A 31 -6.01 -11.67 11.96
CA ARG A 31 -6.45 -12.53 13.06
C ARG A 31 -6.45 -11.80 14.40
N TRP A 32 -5.45 -10.95 14.67
CA TRP A 32 -5.32 -10.26 15.94
C TRP A 32 -6.54 -9.39 16.27
N VAL A 33 -7.01 -8.55 15.35
CA VAL A 33 -8.11 -7.62 15.60
C VAL A 33 -9.39 -8.34 16.05
N PRO A 34 -9.90 -9.36 15.34
CA PRO A 34 -11.03 -10.16 15.80
C PRO A 34 -10.78 -10.87 17.13
N PHE A 35 -9.57 -11.41 17.32
CA PHE A 35 -9.20 -12.09 18.56
C PHE A 35 -9.25 -11.14 19.74
N ALA A 36 -8.58 -9.99 19.66
CA ALA A 36 -8.52 -9.00 20.73
C ALA A 36 -9.91 -8.51 21.13
N LEU A 37 -10.75 -8.14 20.16
CA LEU A 37 -12.11 -7.69 20.41
C LEU A 37 -12.99 -8.81 21.01
N GLY A 38 -12.84 -10.05 20.55
CA GLY A 38 -13.58 -11.21 21.05
C GLY A 38 -13.18 -11.61 22.47
N HIS A 39 -11.99 -11.23 22.94
CA HIS A 39 -11.48 -11.50 24.28
C HIS A 39 -11.44 -10.26 25.19
N ALA A 40 -12.05 -9.14 24.75
CA ALA A 40 -12.04 -7.85 25.46
C ALA A 40 -10.62 -7.30 25.70
N GLU A 41 -9.67 -7.64 24.81
CA GLU A 41 -8.33 -7.08 24.80
C GLU A 41 -8.29 -5.82 23.92
N ASN A 42 -7.31 -4.94 24.18
CA ASN A 42 -7.12 -3.72 23.36
C ASN A 42 -6.47 -4.05 22.01
N PRO A 43 -7.14 -3.87 20.87
CA PRO A 43 -6.57 -4.19 19.56
C PRO A 43 -5.40 -3.28 19.14
N LEU A 44 -5.21 -2.14 19.82
CA LEU A 44 -4.16 -1.16 19.49
C LEU A 44 -2.79 -1.55 20.04
N ILE A 45 -2.72 -2.55 20.92
CA ILE A 45 -1.47 -3.10 21.47
C ILE A 45 -1.58 -4.60 21.58
N THR A 46 -0.48 -5.29 21.43
CA THR A 46 -0.42 -6.73 21.65
C THR A 46 0.82 -7.13 22.42
N THR A 47 0.71 -8.10 23.31
CA THR A 47 1.83 -8.82 23.92
C THR A 47 1.99 -10.23 23.34
N TYR A 48 1.24 -10.55 22.28
CA TYR A 48 1.36 -11.82 21.56
C TYR A 48 2.57 -11.87 20.62
N LEU A 49 3.11 -10.71 20.27
CA LEU A 49 4.41 -10.52 19.61
C LEU A 49 5.33 -9.74 20.52
N ASN A 50 6.65 -9.98 20.40
CA ASN A 50 7.67 -9.30 21.20
C ASN A 50 7.39 -9.40 22.73
N ALA A 51 6.94 -10.56 23.19
CA ALA A 51 6.64 -10.79 24.59
C ALA A 51 7.92 -10.75 25.46
N PRO A 52 7.86 -10.18 26.66
CA PRO A 52 6.70 -9.58 27.32
C PRO A 52 6.42 -8.11 26.98
N GLN A 53 7.28 -7.40 26.24
CA GLN A 53 7.20 -5.96 25.99
C GLN A 53 6.02 -5.57 25.13
N GLY A 54 5.71 -6.38 24.12
CA GLY A 54 4.62 -6.17 23.19
C GLY A 54 4.94 -5.26 22.00
N VAL A 55 3.90 -4.99 21.20
CA VAL A 55 3.94 -4.20 19.95
C VAL A 55 2.79 -3.22 19.93
N ASN A 56 3.07 -1.96 19.62
CA ASN A 56 2.05 -0.96 19.33
C ASN A 56 1.53 -1.20 17.90
N SER A 57 0.28 -1.65 17.79
CA SER A 57 -0.33 -2.02 16.51
C SER A 57 -0.47 -0.81 15.56
N MET A 58 -0.62 0.41 16.10
CA MET A 58 -0.81 1.62 15.31
C MET A 58 0.44 2.09 14.56
N TRP A 59 1.63 1.57 14.90
CA TRP A 59 2.85 1.79 14.13
C TRP A 59 3.09 0.72 13.06
N ASN A 60 2.18 -0.24 12.96
CA ASN A 60 2.27 -1.36 12.04
C ASN A 60 1.08 -1.38 11.07
N ALA A 61 1.16 -2.15 10.00
CA ALA A 61 0.08 -2.32 9.03
C ALA A 61 -1.09 -3.14 9.62
N SER A 62 -1.63 -2.70 10.77
CA SER A 62 -2.63 -3.44 11.54
C SER A 62 -4.03 -3.43 10.93
N MET A 63 -4.34 -2.41 10.13
CA MET A 63 -5.61 -2.27 9.40
C MET A 63 -6.86 -2.64 10.22
N PRO A 64 -7.15 -2.00 11.38
CA PRO A 64 -8.25 -2.43 12.26
C PRO A 64 -9.61 -2.51 11.56
N VAL A 65 -9.90 -1.58 10.63
CA VAL A 65 -11.16 -1.60 9.85
C VAL A 65 -11.22 -2.83 8.94
N ALA A 66 -10.12 -3.22 8.30
CA ALA A 66 -10.06 -4.41 7.46
C ALA A 66 -10.20 -5.69 8.30
N GLY A 67 -9.51 -5.77 9.46
CA GLY A 67 -9.64 -6.88 10.39
C GLY A 67 -11.08 -7.06 10.90
N LEU A 68 -11.76 -5.96 11.22
CA LEU A 68 -13.15 -5.97 11.64
C LEU A 68 -14.09 -6.42 10.50
N ALA A 69 -13.91 -5.89 9.29
CA ALA A 69 -14.71 -6.26 8.13
C ALA A 69 -14.52 -7.73 7.73
N MET A 70 -13.31 -8.27 7.89
CA MET A 70 -12.98 -9.65 7.57
C MET A 70 -13.26 -10.63 8.71
N TRP A 71 -13.68 -10.19 9.90
CA TRP A 71 -13.92 -11.05 11.05
C TRP A 71 -14.74 -12.32 10.72
N PRO A 72 -15.89 -12.25 10.04
CA PRO A 72 -16.65 -13.47 9.72
C PRO A 72 -15.86 -14.48 8.87
N PHE A 73 -15.12 -13.99 7.89
CA PHE A 73 -14.31 -14.82 6.99
C PHE A 73 -13.08 -15.37 7.71
N THR A 74 -12.42 -14.54 8.51
CA THR A 74 -11.24 -14.95 9.29
C THR A 74 -11.58 -16.04 10.29
N SER A 75 -12.73 -15.95 10.93
CA SER A 75 -13.18 -16.95 11.91
C SER A 75 -13.67 -18.26 11.28
N SER A 76 -14.21 -18.22 10.06
CA SER A 76 -14.77 -19.40 9.40
C SER A 76 -13.82 -20.07 8.40
N LEU A 77 -13.01 -19.29 7.68
CA LEU A 77 -12.18 -19.75 6.57
C LEU A 77 -10.67 -19.49 6.79
N GLY A 78 -10.32 -18.84 7.90
CA GLY A 78 -8.96 -18.54 8.29
C GLY A 78 -8.40 -17.23 7.76
N PRO A 79 -7.29 -16.74 8.35
CA PRO A 79 -6.72 -15.43 8.04
C PRO A 79 -6.05 -15.37 6.66
N ILE A 80 -5.50 -16.46 6.14
CA ILE A 80 -4.91 -16.53 4.79
C ILE A 80 -6.01 -16.35 3.73
N PHE A 81 -7.16 -17.00 3.90
CA PHE A 81 -8.31 -16.78 3.01
C PHE A 81 -8.75 -15.31 3.02
N SER A 82 -8.85 -14.72 4.21
CA SER A 82 -9.24 -13.30 4.36
C SER A 82 -8.26 -12.36 3.67
N TYR A 83 -6.96 -12.63 3.73
CA TYR A 83 -5.95 -11.89 3.00
C TYR A 83 -6.17 -11.95 1.48
N ASN A 84 -6.35 -13.15 0.91
CA ASN A 84 -6.59 -13.34 -0.52
C ASN A 84 -7.89 -12.67 -0.99
N LEU A 85 -8.94 -12.72 -0.16
CA LEU A 85 -10.19 -12.01 -0.44
C LEU A 85 -9.97 -10.49 -0.45
N LEU A 86 -9.27 -9.95 0.56
CA LEU A 86 -9.01 -8.52 0.65
C LEU A 86 -8.15 -7.99 -0.49
N VAL A 87 -7.06 -8.65 -0.88
CA VAL A 87 -6.23 -8.18 -2.00
C VAL A 87 -7.01 -8.20 -3.32
N THR A 88 -7.88 -9.21 -3.51
CA THR A 88 -8.77 -9.27 -4.68
C THR A 88 -9.76 -8.12 -4.68
N LEU A 89 -10.40 -7.86 -3.52
CA LEU A 89 -11.35 -6.76 -3.35
C LEU A 89 -10.67 -5.39 -3.44
N ALA A 90 -9.45 -5.24 -2.90
CA ALA A 90 -8.72 -3.98 -2.91
C ALA A 90 -8.52 -3.44 -4.32
N VAL A 91 -8.04 -4.26 -5.25
CA VAL A 91 -7.85 -3.90 -6.66
C VAL A 91 -9.19 -3.61 -7.34
N ALA A 92 -10.18 -4.48 -7.14
CA ALA A 92 -11.50 -4.36 -7.76
C ALA A 92 -12.27 -3.12 -7.27
N LEU A 93 -12.31 -2.89 -5.95
CA LEU A 93 -12.97 -1.71 -5.36
C LEU A 93 -12.24 -0.42 -5.73
N SER A 94 -10.91 -0.41 -5.78
CA SER A 94 -10.14 0.76 -6.21
C SER A 94 -10.47 1.12 -7.67
N ALA A 95 -10.53 0.14 -8.56
CA ALA A 95 -10.98 0.35 -9.95
C ALA A 95 -12.42 0.87 -10.01
N TRP A 96 -13.32 0.27 -9.23
CA TRP A 96 -14.72 0.66 -9.18
C TRP A 96 -14.93 2.07 -8.66
N CYS A 97 -14.27 2.45 -7.56
CA CYS A 97 -14.37 3.80 -7.00
C CYS A 97 -13.77 4.86 -7.93
N ALA A 98 -12.66 4.55 -8.62
CA ALA A 98 -12.11 5.44 -9.65
C ALA A 98 -13.03 5.55 -10.88
N PHE A 99 -13.70 4.47 -11.29
CA PHE A 99 -14.78 4.54 -12.28
C PHE A 99 -15.89 5.50 -11.84
N LEU A 100 -16.38 5.39 -10.59
CA LEU A 100 -17.42 6.30 -10.07
C LEU A 100 -16.92 7.75 -10.04
N ALA A 101 -15.67 7.99 -9.66
CA ALA A 101 -15.07 9.32 -9.70
C ALA A 101 -15.01 9.87 -11.14
N ALA A 102 -14.57 9.07 -12.10
CA ALA A 102 -14.52 9.47 -13.51
C ALA A 102 -15.91 9.73 -14.09
N ARG A 103 -16.93 8.92 -13.74
CA ARG A 103 -18.34 9.13 -14.16
C ARG A 103 -18.91 10.50 -13.77
N ARG A 104 -18.31 11.15 -12.80
CA ARG A 104 -18.66 12.53 -12.39
C ARG A 104 -18.35 13.56 -13.47
N TYR A 105 -17.36 13.26 -14.32
CA TYR A 105 -16.76 14.23 -15.25
C TYR A 105 -16.92 13.85 -16.72
N VAL A 106 -17.20 12.57 -17.03
CA VAL A 106 -17.37 12.06 -18.39
C VAL A 106 -18.74 11.40 -18.58
N GLU A 107 -19.27 11.45 -19.80
CA GLU A 107 -20.59 10.90 -20.13
C GLU A 107 -20.52 9.42 -20.51
N SER A 108 -19.44 9.00 -21.20
CA SER A 108 -19.26 7.62 -21.63
C SER A 108 -18.91 6.69 -20.45
N PRO A 109 -19.72 5.64 -20.18
CA PRO A 109 -19.37 4.62 -19.20
C PRO A 109 -18.06 3.91 -19.56
N LEU A 110 -17.78 3.68 -20.85
CA LEU A 110 -16.55 3.04 -21.30
C LEU A 110 -15.33 3.89 -20.99
N ALA A 111 -15.39 5.20 -21.21
CA ALA A 111 -14.31 6.13 -20.85
C ALA A 111 -14.02 6.11 -19.34
N ALA A 112 -15.06 6.09 -18.51
CA ALA A 112 -14.92 5.97 -17.06
C ALA A 112 -14.38 4.60 -16.63
N THR A 113 -14.77 3.50 -17.31
CA THR A 113 -14.23 2.17 -17.06
C THR A 113 -12.74 2.13 -17.34
N LEU A 114 -12.27 2.73 -18.45
CA LEU A 114 -10.85 2.82 -18.76
C LEU A 114 -10.07 3.58 -17.67
N ALA A 115 -10.63 4.66 -17.11
CA ALA A 115 -10.02 5.36 -15.98
C ALA A 115 -9.94 4.48 -14.73
N GLY A 116 -11.02 3.75 -14.42
CA GLY A 116 -11.06 2.82 -13.30
C GLY A 116 -10.03 1.71 -13.45
N LEU A 117 -9.92 1.11 -14.61
CA LEU A 117 -8.92 0.08 -14.90
C LEU A 117 -7.50 0.64 -14.81
N LEU A 118 -7.24 1.83 -15.37
CA LEU A 118 -5.92 2.46 -15.31
C LEU A 118 -5.50 2.77 -13.87
N TYR A 119 -6.41 3.10 -12.99
CA TYR A 119 -6.13 3.30 -11.57
C TYR A 119 -5.94 2.00 -10.81
N GLY A 120 -6.97 1.13 -10.80
CA GLY A 120 -6.98 -0.08 -9.98
C GLY A 120 -6.02 -1.17 -10.44
N PHE A 121 -5.65 -1.20 -11.74
CA PHE A 121 -4.69 -2.14 -12.32
C PHE A 121 -3.44 -1.43 -12.83
N SER A 122 -3.13 -0.24 -12.32
CA SER A 122 -1.88 0.45 -12.64
C SER A 122 -0.66 -0.38 -12.25
N PRO A 123 0.49 -0.18 -12.89
CA PRO A 123 1.75 -0.79 -12.46
C PRO A 123 2.01 -0.61 -10.96
N TYR A 124 1.75 0.60 -10.42
CA TYR A 124 1.85 0.87 -8.99
C TYR A 124 0.94 -0.07 -8.15
N MET A 125 -0.35 -0.16 -8.47
CA MET A 125 -1.29 -1.00 -7.71
C MET A 125 -0.93 -2.49 -7.78
N ILE A 126 -0.47 -2.95 -8.94
CA ILE A 126 0.00 -4.33 -9.15
C ILE A 126 1.25 -4.61 -8.32
N ALA A 127 2.19 -3.66 -8.25
CA ALA A 127 3.39 -3.81 -7.43
C ALA A 127 3.04 -3.87 -5.92
N GLN A 128 2.22 -2.94 -5.45
CA GLN A 128 1.82 -2.89 -4.03
C GLN A 128 0.98 -4.10 -3.63
N SER A 129 0.19 -4.69 -4.54
CA SER A 129 -0.60 -5.89 -4.24
C SER A 129 0.25 -7.16 -4.01
N GLN A 130 1.58 -7.09 -4.22
CA GLN A 130 2.49 -8.21 -3.95
C GLN A 130 2.98 -8.31 -2.51
N GLY A 131 2.46 -7.53 -1.58
CA GLY A 131 2.84 -7.61 -0.17
C GLY A 131 2.29 -6.46 0.69
N HIS A 132 1.96 -5.32 0.10
CA HIS A 132 1.54 -4.12 0.82
C HIS A 132 0.02 -3.91 0.74
N LEU A 133 -0.77 -4.84 1.27
CA LEU A 133 -2.23 -4.79 1.21
C LEU A 133 -2.80 -3.46 1.73
N HIS A 134 -2.22 -2.89 2.79
CA HIS A 134 -2.67 -1.64 3.40
C HIS A 134 -2.66 -0.46 2.41
N VAL A 135 -1.67 -0.35 1.54
CA VAL A 135 -1.64 0.70 0.49
C VAL A 135 -2.36 0.27 -0.80
N THR A 136 -2.62 -1.02 -0.99
CA THR A 136 -3.45 -1.53 -2.09
C THR A 136 -4.94 -1.28 -1.84
N LEU A 137 -5.38 -1.16 -0.57
CA LEU A 137 -6.76 -0.78 -0.20
C LEU A 137 -7.02 0.71 -0.51
N ALA A 138 -6.80 1.10 -1.76
CA ALA A 138 -6.82 2.49 -2.25
C ALA A 138 -8.16 2.89 -2.88
N PHE A 139 -9.28 2.36 -2.40
CA PHE A 139 -10.62 2.69 -2.90
C PHE A 139 -11.19 3.99 -2.28
N ILE A 140 -10.66 4.43 -1.14
CA ILE A 140 -11.12 5.66 -0.46
C ILE A 140 -10.67 6.94 -1.19
N PRO A 141 -9.43 7.10 -1.68
CA PRO A 141 -8.99 8.31 -2.38
C PRO A 141 -9.91 8.77 -3.53
N PRO A 142 -10.39 7.92 -4.45
CA PRO A 142 -11.37 8.35 -5.46
C PRO A 142 -12.70 8.81 -4.85
N LEU A 143 -13.14 8.22 -3.72
CA LEU A 143 -14.36 8.65 -3.04
C LEU A 143 -14.17 10.00 -2.36
N MET A 144 -13.01 10.23 -1.71
CA MET A 144 -12.70 11.53 -1.13
C MET A 144 -12.61 12.62 -2.19
N LEU A 145 -12.07 12.33 -3.37
CA LEU A 145 -12.08 13.25 -4.50
C LEU A 145 -13.53 13.68 -4.86
N LEU A 146 -14.48 12.74 -4.89
CA LEU A 146 -15.90 13.06 -5.13
C LEU A 146 -16.49 13.96 -4.04
N VAL A 147 -16.16 13.69 -2.78
CA VAL A 147 -16.63 14.48 -1.65
C VAL A 147 -16.00 15.87 -1.66
N PHE A 148 -14.70 15.98 -1.95
CA PHE A 148 -14.03 17.27 -2.13
C PHE A 148 -14.60 18.10 -3.28
N ASP A 149 -14.88 17.48 -4.44
CA ASP A 149 -15.55 18.15 -5.56
C ASP A 149 -16.90 18.73 -5.12
N GLU A 150 -17.67 17.99 -4.32
CA GLU A 150 -18.95 18.45 -3.79
C GLU A 150 -18.80 19.57 -2.76
N ILE A 151 -17.81 19.50 -1.86
CA ILE A 151 -17.58 20.49 -0.81
C ILE A 151 -17.02 21.81 -1.37
N VAL A 152 -16.06 21.73 -2.29
CA VAL A 152 -15.28 22.90 -2.74
C VAL A 152 -15.84 23.51 -4.02
N VAL A 153 -16.35 22.68 -4.94
CA VAL A 153 -16.69 23.14 -6.30
C VAL A 153 -18.18 23.19 -6.55
N ARG A 154 -18.93 22.10 -6.32
CA ARG A 154 -20.33 22.00 -6.78
C ARG A 154 -21.36 22.46 -5.77
N GLN A 155 -21.19 22.09 -4.53
CA GLN A 155 -22.05 22.47 -3.38
C GLN A 155 -23.55 22.15 -3.57
N ARG A 156 -23.86 21.05 -4.25
CA ARG A 156 -25.23 20.60 -4.49
C ARG A 156 -25.85 19.88 -3.29
N ARG A 157 -24.98 19.37 -2.40
CA ARG A 157 -25.35 18.62 -1.21
C ARG A 157 -25.06 19.44 0.05
N SER A 158 -25.76 19.11 1.13
CA SER A 158 -25.59 19.78 2.41
C SER A 158 -24.14 19.69 2.92
N ALA A 159 -23.59 20.81 3.39
CA ALA A 159 -22.28 20.88 4.01
C ALA A 159 -22.15 19.91 5.18
N ARG A 160 -23.22 19.75 5.97
CA ARG A 160 -23.23 18.86 7.15
C ARG A 160 -23.01 17.41 6.73
N TRP A 161 -23.80 16.90 5.77
CA TRP A 161 -23.66 15.51 5.30
C TRP A 161 -22.35 15.25 4.60
N MET A 162 -21.87 16.20 3.81
CA MET A 162 -20.56 16.06 3.15
C MET A 162 -19.41 16.10 4.15
N GLY A 163 -19.53 16.95 5.20
CA GLY A 163 -18.56 16.98 6.28
C GLY A 163 -18.51 15.66 7.08
N VAL A 164 -19.68 15.12 7.46
CA VAL A 164 -19.75 13.81 8.13
C VAL A 164 -19.13 12.72 7.26
N LEU A 165 -19.48 12.66 5.97
CA LEU A 165 -18.95 11.64 5.06
C LEU A 165 -17.44 11.76 4.90
N LEU A 166 -16.91 12.99 4.74
CA LEU A 166 -15.46 13.21 4.67
C LEU A 166 -14.74 12.77 5.94
N GLY A 167 -15.30 13.10 7.12
CA GLY A 167 -14.73 12.71 8.41
C GLY A 167 -14.72 11.19 8.60
N LEU A 168 -15.79 10.49 8.20
CA LEU A 168 -15.88 9.03 8.23
C LEU A 168 -14.87 8.37 7.27
N LEU A 169 -14.75 8.88 6.04
CA LEU A 169 -13.79 8.38 5.06
C LEU A 169 -12.35 8.58 5.56
N ALA A 170 -12.04 9.76 6.11
CA ALA A 170 -10.72 10.05 6.65
C ALA A 170 -10.37 9.15 7.85
N ALA A 171 -11.31 8.94 8.80
CA ALA A 171 -11.10 8.03 9.92
C ALA A 171 -10.93 6.57 9.47
N SER A 172 -11.71 6.14 8.47
CA SER A 172 -11.57 4.81 7.88
C SER A 172 -10.22 4.65 7.17
N GLN A 173 -9.78 5.67 6.44
CA GLN A 173 -8.48 5.66 5.75
C GLN A 173 -7.32 5.63 6.74
N LEU A 174 -7.39 6.36 7.86
CA LEU A 174 -6.40 6.28 8.93
C LEU A 174 -6.26 4.84 9.45
N LEU A 175 -7.39 4.18 9.71
CA LEU A 175 -7.44 2.81 10.25
C LEU A 175 -7.24 1.71 9.19
N LEU A 176 -7.07 2.05 7.92
CA LEU A 176 -6.65 1.16 6.84
C LEU A 176 -5.17 1.38 6.49
N ALA A 177 -4.78 2.64 6.28
CA ALA A 177 -3.42 3.05 5.94
C ALA A 177 -3.23 4.53 6.22
N GLU A 178 -2.59 4.86 7.32
CA GLU A 178 -2.31 6.23 7.74
C GLU A 178 -1.45 7.01 6.75
N GLU A 179 -0.49 6.33 6.10
CA GLU A 179 0.36 6.92 5.07
C GLU A 179 -0.46 7.38 3.85
N VAL A 180 -1.46 6.59 3.44
CA VAL A 180 -2.36 6.98 2.34
C VAL A 180 -3.18 8.19 2.74
N LEU A 181 -3.70 8.25 3.99
CA LEU A 181 -4.41 9.45 4.46
C LEU A 181 -3.51 10.69 4.46
N ALA A 182 -2.26 10.57 4.94
CA ALA A 182 -1.32 11.70 5.01
C ALA A 182 -0.98 12.22 3.60
N THR A 183 -0.70 11.33 2.66
CA THR A 183 -0.41 11.69 1.26
C THR A 183 -1.64 12.19 0.52
N GLU A 184 -2.83 11.69 0.86
CA GLU A 184 -4.10 12.20 0.33
C GLU A 184 -4.41 13.62 0.83
N ALA A 185 -4.19 13.88 2.12
CA ALA A 185 -4.31 15.23 2.69
C ALA A 185 -3.36 16.21 1.99
N LEU A 186 -2.12 15.79 1.71
CA LEU A 186 -1.16 16.56 0.93
C LEU A 186 -1.71 16.85 -0.49
N CYS A 187 -2.19 15.83 -1.19
CA CYS A 187 -2.80 15.97 -2.51
C CYS A 187 -3.99 16.93 -2.49
N ALA A 188 -4.87 16.83 -1.49
CA ALA A 188 -6.03 17.70 -1.32
C ALA A 188 -5.61 19.16 -1.02
N MET A 189 -4.61 19.37 -0.17
CA MET A 189 -4.06 20.72 0.11
C MET A 189 -3.49 21.36 -1.16
N LEU A 190 -2.71 20.62 -1.95
CA LEU A 190 -2.19 21.09 -3.23
C LEU A 190 -3.33 21.41 -4.22
N GLY A 191 -4.35 20.55 -4.29
CA GLY A 191 -5.52 20.75 -5.12
C GLY A 191 -6.31 22.01 -4.75
N VAL A 192 -6.59 22.21 -3.46
CA VAL A 192 -7.27 23.40 -2.96
C VAL A 192 -6.44 24.66 -3.21
N ALA A 193 -5.14 24.64 -2.92
CA ALA A 193 -4.24 25.76 -3.19
C ALA A 193 -4.20 26.12 -4.68
N LEU A 194 -4.15 25.12 -5.56
CA LEU A 194 -4.21 25.29 -7.00
C LEU A 194 -5.54 25.89 -7.45
N LEU A 195 -6.66 25.38 -6.95
CA LEU A 195 -8.00 25.90 -7.26
C LEU A 195 -8.17 27.37 -6.82
N ILE A 196 -7.70 27.71 -5.61
CA ILE A 196 -7.74 29.08 -5.10
C ILE A 196 -6.89 30.02 -5.99
N THR A 197 -5.73 29.54 -6.45
CA THR A 197 -4.83 30.31 -7.31
C THR A 197 -5.41 30.54 -8.72
N LEU A 198 -6.01 29.47 -9.29
CA LEU A 198 -6.54 29.51 -10.65
C LEU A 198 -7.93 30.16 -10.76
N TYR A 199 -8.78 29.98 -9.75
CA TYR A 199 -10.20 30.34 -9.80
C TYR A 199 -10.68 31.07 -8.53
N PRO A 200 -9.97 32.11 -8.02
CA PRO A 200 -10.26 32.75 -6.73
C PRO A 200 -11.67 33.33 -6.67
N GLN A 201 -12.12 33.95 -7.76
CA GLN A 201 -13.44 34.57 -7.82
C GLN A 201 -14.57 33.56 -7.81
N ARG A 202 -14.38 32.38 -8.41
CA ARG A 202 -15.39 31.31 -8.40
C ARG A 202 -15.52 30.63 -7.04
N LEU A 203 -14.42 30.52 -6.30
CA LEU A 203 -14.39 29.82 -5.00
C LEU A 203 -14.77 30.74 -3.82
N ARG A 204 -14.65 32.05 -3.97
CA ARG A 204 -14.97 32.99 -2.88
C ARG A 204 -16.39 32.82 -2.32
N PRO A 205 -17.44 32.66 -3.13
CA PRO A 205 -18.80 32.42 -2.64
C PRO A 205 -18.96 31.05 -1.94
N HIS A 206 -18.12 30.05 -2.29
CA HIS A 206 -18.20 28.69 -1.79
C HIS A 206 -17.54 28.50 -0.39
N ARG A 207 -16.80 29.49 0.09
CA ARG A 207 -16.02 29.40 1.35
C ARG A 207 -16.86 29.04 2.57
N PRO A 208 -18.03 29.67 2.85
CA PRO A 208 -18.78 29.35 4.07
C PRO A 208 -19.23 27.88 4.12
N HIS A 209 -19.71 27.35 3.01
CA HIS A 209 -20.10 25.95 2.89
C HIS A 209 -18.90 25.01 3.07
N ALA A 210 -17.77 25.31 2.40
CA ALA A 210 -16.56 24.50 2.49
C ALA A 210 -15.99 24.49 3.93
N LEU A 211 -15.91 25.65 4.58
CA LEU A 211 -15.44 25.74 5.96
C LEU A 211 -16.36 25.00 6.94
N THR A 212 -17.69 25.10 6.76
CA THR A 212 -18.64 24.34 7.58
C THR A 212 -18.45 22.83 7.40
N ALA A 213 -18.34 22.36 6.15
CA ALA A 213 -18.13 20.93 5.87
C ALA A 213 -16.78 20.43 6.43
N LEU A 214 -15.71 21.18 6.24
CA LEU A 214 -14.39 20.83 6.75
C LEU A 214 -14.33 20.84 8.30
N GLY A 215 -15.00 21.82 8.95
CA GLY A 215 -15.11 21.85 10.41
C GLY A 215 -15.84 20.62 10.96
N ILE A 216 -16.94 20.21 10.34
CA ILE A 216 -17.67 18.99 10.71
C ILE A 216 -16.84 17.76 10.42
N ALA A 217 -16.14 17.70 9.28
CA ALA A 217 -15.25 16.59 8.95
C ALA A 217 -14.14 16.44 9.99
N ALA A 218 -13.51 17.55 10.40
CA ALA A 218 -12.50 17.55 11.45
C ALA A 218 -13.07 17.06 12.79
N ALA A 219 -14.27 17.50 13.19
CA ALA A 219 -14.92 17.05 14.41
C ALA A 219 -15.22 15.55 14.40
N VAL A 220 -15.79 15.02 13.30
CA VAL A 220 -16.07 13.59 13.15
C VAL A 220 -14.77 12.77 13.11
N PHE A 221 -13.79 13.23 12.36
CA PHE A 221 -12.47 12.58 12.30
C PHE A 221 -11.83 12.51 13.70
N LEU A 222 -11.76 13.62 14.40
CA LEU A 222 -11.18 13.66 15.77
C LEU A 222 -11.96 12.78 16.75
N ALA A 223 -13.28 12.77 16.67
CA ALA A 223 -14.10 11.91 17.54
C ALA A 223 -13.78 10.41 17.36
N LEU A 224 -13.42 9.96 16.15
CA LEU A 224 -13.12 8.57 15.84
C LEU A 224 -11.62 8.24 15.91
N ALA A 225 -10.76 9.19 15.57
CA ALA A 225 -9.32 8.99 15.41
C ALA A 225 -8.47 9.45 16.58
N ALA A 226 -9.01 10.27 17.51
CA ALA A 226 -8.22 10.82 18.62
C ALA A 226 -7.60 9.72 19.51
N VAL A 227 -8.36 8.66 19.83
CA VAL A 227 -7.85 7.55 20.64
C VAL A 227 -6.77 6.76 19.88
N PRO A 228 -6.99 6.27 18.65
CA PRO A 228 -5.94 5.61 17.86
C PRO A 228 -4.67 6.47 17.69
N ILE A 229 -4.82 7.74 17.32
CA ILE A 229 -3.68 8.67 17.12
C ILE A 229 -2.97 8.92 18.46
N GLY A 230 -3.72 9.20 19.53
CA GLY A 230 -3.15 9.37 20.87
C GLY A 230 -2.36 8.13 21.31
N PHE A 231 -2.90 6.94 21.02
CA PHE A 231 -2.23 5.69 21.33
C PHE A 231 -0.97 5.48 20.48
N GLN A 232 -1.00 5.82 19.20
CA GLN A 232 0.14 5.73 18.30
C GLN A 232 1.34 6.54 18.83
N PHE A 233 1.15 7.81 19.14
CA PHE A 233 2.25 8.71 19.46
C PHE A 233 2.61 8.78 20.94
N PHE A 234 1.69 8.45 21.84
CA PHE A 234 1.86 8.57 23.30
C PHE A 234 1.62 7.27 24.05
N GLY A 235 1.14 6.21 23.37
CA GLY A 235 0.90 4.91 23.97
C GLY A 235 2.18 4.11 24.23
N PRO A 236 2.07 2.94 24.89
CA PRO A 236 3.19 2.03 25.07
C PRO A 236 3.80 1.61 23.73
N GLN A 237 5.10 1.34 23.73
CA GLN A 237 5.83 0.88 22.54
C GLN A 237 5.71 1.83 21.33
N HIS A 238 5.51 3.14 21.56
CA HIS A 238 5.53 4.12 20.47
C HIS A 238 6.91 4.23 19.85
N VAL A 239 6.95 4.48 18.55
CA VAL A 239 8.20 4.58 17.78
C VAL A 239 8.64 6.04 17.73
N THR A 240 9.93 6.28 17.97
CA THR A 240 10.56 7.60 17.85
C THR A 240 11.67 7.56 16.82
N GLY A 241 11.79 8.61 16.01
CA GLY A 241 12.79 8.70 14.94
C GLY A 241 12.25 8.34 13.57
N ALA A 242 13.10 8.40 12.55
CA ALA A 242 12.73 8.08 11.19
C ALA A 242 12.67 6.56 10.98
N VAL A 243 11.55 6.05 10.51
CA VAL A 243 11.33 4.62 10.25
C VAL A 243 12.10 4.16 9.01
N GLN A 244 12.22 5.03 8.02
CA GLN A 244 12.82 4.68 6.73
C GLN A 244 14.05 5.54 6.42
N ILE A 245 14.98 4.98 5.63
CA ILE A 245 16.12 5.73 5.11
C ILE A 245 15.59 6.82 4.18
N ARG A 246 15.93 8.06 4.49
CA ARG A 246 15.50 9.21 3.69
C ARG A 246 15.94 9.04 2.24
N ASN A 247 15.03 9.35 1.31
CA ASN A 247 15.27 9.32 -0.13
C ASN A 247 15.63 7.93 -0.72
N ALA A 248 15.44 6.84 0.02
CA ALA A 248 15.69 5.49 -0.50
C ALA A 248 14.53 4.97 -1.38
N TYR A 249 13.32 5.33 -1.00
CA TYR A 249 12.07 4.83 -1.63
C TYR A 249 11.42 5.92 -2.48
N VAL A 250 12.05 6.21 -3.59
CA VAL A 250 11.64 7.26 -4.54
C VAL A 250 11.44 6.67 -5.92
N SER A 251 10.65 7.33 -6.76
CA SER A 251 10.58 6.97 -8.17
C SER A 251 11.90 7.30 -8.86
N ASP A 252 12.46 6.35 -9.60
CA ASP A 252 13.57 6.64 -10.50
C ASP A 252 13.07 7.45 -11.70
N LEU A 253 13.85 8.39 -12.19
CA LEU A 253 13.47 9.23 -13.34
C LEU A 253 13.18 8.37 -14.58
N LEU A 254 13.93 7.30 -14.80
CA LEU A 254 13.68 6.36 -15.88
C LEU A 254 12.48 5.43 -15.58
N GLY A 255 12.08 5.28 -14.33
CA GLY A 255 10.95 4.44 -13.94
C GLY A 255 9.64 4.82 -14.60
N PHE A 256 9.44 6.07 -15.03
CA PHE A 256 8.25 6.48 -15.78
C PHE A 256 8.17 5.87 -17.18
N VAL A 257 9.29 5.48 -17.78
CA VAL A 257 9.38 4.98 -19.16
C VAL A 257 10.00 3.60 -19.29
N VAL A 258 10.65 3.09 -18.25
CA VAL A 258 11.27 1.76 -18.20
C VAL A 258 10.39 0.82 -17.41
N PRO A 259 9.81 -0.25 -18.05
CA PRO A 259 9.00 -1.24 -17.36
C PRO A 259 9.85 -2.15 -16.48
N THR A 260 9.23 -2.70 -15.43
CA THR A 260 9.81 -3.73 -14.56
C THR A 260 9.42 -5.14 -15.03
N ALA A 261 9.89 -6.16 -14.34
CA ALA A 261 9.49 -7.55 -14.62
C ALA A 261 7.99 -7.84 -14.39
N ARG A 262 7.26 -6.88 -13.79
CA ARG A 262 5.81 -6.99 -13.51
C ARG A 262 4.92 -6.70 -14.72
N GLN A 263 5.47 -6.08 -15.78
CA GLN A 263 4.74 -5.84 -17.02
C GLN A 263 4.92 -7.00 -17.99
N GLN A 264 3.82 -7.42 -18.62
CA GLN A 264 3.77 -8.59 -19.52
C GLN A 264 4.74 -8.48 -20.70
N PHE A 265 4.90 -7.30 -21.25
CA PHE A 265 5.69 -7.05 -22.45
C PHE A 265 7.01 -6.31 -22.16
N ALA A 266 7.54 -6.45 -20.93
CA ALA A 266 8.80 -5.80 -20.56
C ALA A 266 10.00 -6.46 -21.29
N PRO A 267 10.79 -5.70 -22.06
CA PRO A 267 12.00 -6.22 -22.67
C PRO A 267 13.04 -6.60 -21.60
N ALA A 268 13.81 -7.67 -21.83
CA ALA A 268 14.82 -8.13 -20.87
C ALA A 268 15.86 -7.05 -20.49
N ALA A 269 16.21 -6.17 -21.43
CA ALA A 269 17.11 -5.05 -21.15
C ALA A 269 16.50 -4.03 -20.18
N ALA A 270 15.19 -3.73 -20.33
CA ALA A 270 14.46 -2.86 -19.42
C ALA A 270 14.35 -3.47 -18.02
N VAL A 271 14.06 -4.77 -17.94
CA VAL A 271 14.02 -5.50 -16.67
C VAL A 271 15.37 -5.46 -15.95
N ARG A 272 16.47 -5.71 -16.65
CA ARG A 272 17.82 -5.59 -16.05
C ARG A 272 18.10 -4.18 -15.54
N LEU A 273 17.68 -3.16 -16.28
CA LEU A 273 17.87 -1.76 -15.86
C LEU A 273 17.04 -1.45 -14.61
N SER A 274 15.77 -1.85 -14.59
CA SER A 274 14.87 -1.59 -13.45
C SER A 274 15.28 -2.33 -12.17
N GLN A 275 15.97 -3.46 -12.27
CA GLN A 275 16.55 -4.16 -11.11
C GLN A 275 17.61 -3.35 -10.36
N GLY A 276 18.19 -2.32 -10.99
CA GLY A 276 19.12 -1.38 -10.38
C GLY A 276 18.43 -0.21 -9.65
N PHE A 277 17.11 -0.04 -9.74
CA PHE A 277 16.40 1.06 -9.08
C PHE A 277 16.53 0.95 -7.56
N SER A 278 16.52 2.11 -6.88
CA SER A 278 16.66 2.16 -5.43
C SER A 278 15.41 1.70 -4.68
N GLY A 279 15.57 1.29 -3.43
CA GLY A 279 14.49 0.82 -2.58
C GLY A 279 14.06 -0.62 -2.87
N TYR A 280 12.90 -1.01 -2.35
CA TYR A 280 12.32 -2.33 -2.59
C TYR A 280 11.66 -2.39 -3.97
N SER A 281 11.65 -3.58 -4.55
CA SER A 281 11.08 -3.80 -5.89
C SER A 281 9.62 -3.37 -6.02
N SER A 282 8.84 -3.40 -4.96
CA SER A 282 7.45 -2.92 -4.91
C SER A 282 7.30 -1.42 -5.12
N GLU A 283 8.36 -0.63 -4.93
CA GLU A 283 8.35 0.82 -5.10
C GLU A 283 8.89 1.28 -6.46
N TRP A 284 9.29 0.36 -7.36
CA TRP A 284 9.89 0.70 -8.67
C TRP A 284 8.87 1.06 -9.75
N ASP A 285 7.57 0.76 -9.54
CA ASP A 285 6.56 0.78 -10.60
C ASP A 285 5.88 2.15 -10.79
N ALA A 286 6.70 3.18 -11.06
CA ALA A 286 6.23 4.48 -11.55
C ALA A 286 5.85 4.47 -13.05
N TYR A 287 5.87 3.30 -13.70
CA TYR A 287 5.80 3.12 -15.14
C TYR A 287 4.47 3.59 -15.75
N LEU A 288 4.50 4.67 -16.49
CA LEU A 288 3.40 5.17 -17.33
C LEU A 288 3.54 4.71 -18.78
N GLY A 289 4.77 4.50 -19.24
CA GLY A 289 5.07 4.17 -20.63
C GLY A 289 4.97 5.36 -21.58
N VAL A 290 5.85 5.39 -22.58
CA VAL A 290 5.94 6.51 -23.54
C VAL A 290 4.61 6.79 -24.25
N PRO A 291 3.83 5.78 -24.73
CA PRO A 291 2.58 6.06 -25.43
C PRO A 291 1.52 6.73 -24.53
N LEU A 292 1.36 6.27 -23.27
CA LEU A 292 0.43 6.89 -22.34
C LEU A 292 0.87 8.32 -21.98
N ILE A 293 2.16 8.54 -21.72
CA ILE A 293 2.70 9.89 -21.47
C ILE A 293 2.40 10.81 -22.65
N GLY A 294 2.61 10.35 -23.89
CA GLY A 294 2.27 11.12 -25.09
C GLY A 294 0.79 11.51 -25.15
N LEU A 295 -0.12 10.59 -24.81
CA LEU A 295 -1.56 10.89 -24.75
C LEU A 295 -1.93 11.84 -23.59
N LEU A 296 -1.32 11.69 -22.44
CA LEU A 296 -1.52 12.60 -21.29
C LEU A 296 -1.03 14.01 -21.60
N VAL A 297 0.09 14.16 -22.29
CA VAL A 297 0.56 15.48 -22.80
C VAL A 297 -0.42 16.01 -23.84
N TYR A 298 -0.84 15.20 -24.81
CA TYR A 298 -1.80 15.60 -25.84
C TYR A 298 -3.11 16.10 -25.22
N VAL A 299 -3.74 15.36 -24.32
CA VAL A 299 -5.01 15.77 -23.69
C VAL A 299 -4.81 17.02 -22.85
N SER A 300 -3.68 17.13 -22.14
CA SER A 300 -3.37 18.30 -21.32
C SER A 300 -3.26 19.57 -22.17
N VAL A 301 -2.59 19.52 -23.30
CA VAL A 301 -2.46 20.67 -24.22
C VAL A 301 -3.75 20.95 -24.95
N ARG A 302 -4.40 19.91 -25.52
CA ARG A 302 -5.58 20.06 -26.39
C ARG A 302 -6.81 20.59 -25.64
N PHE A 303 -6.98 20.17 -24.38
CA PHE A 303 -8.15 20.53 -23.55
C PHE A 303 -7.78 21.41 -22.34
N TRP A 304 -6.68 22.14 -22.42
CA TRP A 304 -6.15 22.98 -21.33
C TRP A 304 -7.15 24.01 -20.80
N THR A 305 -8.06 24.46 -21.64
CA THR A 305 -9.12 25.43 -21.24
C THR A 305 -10.15 24.83 -20.30
N ARG A 306 -10.26 23.49 -20.22
CA ARG A 306 -11.19 22.82 -19.30
C ARG A 306 -10.61 22.83 -17.88
N PRO A 307 -11.34 23.36 -16.88
CA PRO A 307 -10.83 23.43 -15.50
C PRO A 307 -10.37 22.08 -14.94
N LEU A 308 -11.13 21.01 -15.19
CA LEU A 308 -10.76 19.66 -14.77
C LEU A 308 -9.38 19.25 -15.32
N VAL A 309 -9.18 19.39 -16.62
CA VAL A 309 -7.93 19.00 -17.29
C VAL A 309 -6.75 19.81 -16.74
N ARG A 310 -6.94 21.12 -16.58
CA ARG A 310 -5.91 22.02 -16.06
C ARG A 310 -5.49 21.64 -14.64
N VAL A 311 -6.45 21.36 -13.74
CA VAL A 311 -6.19 20.97 -12.36
C VAL A 311 -5.58 19.57 -12.29
N ALA A 312 -6.18 18.58 -12.97
CA ALA A 312 -5.71 17.20 -12.95
C ALA A 312 -4.30 17.06 -13.55
N ALA A 313 -4.01 17.71 -14.68
CA ALA A 313 -2.69 17.68 -15.31
C ALA A 313 -1.62 18.34 -14.43
N THR A 314 -1.95 19.48 -13.81
CA THR A 314 -1.02 20.16 -12.90
C THR A 314 -0.75 19.33 -11.65
N LEU A 315 -1.77 18.77 -11.01
CA LEU A 315 -1.60 17.90 -9.84
C LEU A 315 -0.82 16.64 -10.20
N MET A 316 -1.17 15.97 -11.30
CA MET A 316 -0.44 14.80 -11.79
C MET A 316 1.04 15.08 -11.95
N LEU A 317 1.39 16.17 -12.63
CA LEU A 317 2.79 16.55 -12.84
C LEU A 317 3.51 16.87 -11.52
N MET A 318 2.86 17.62 -10.63
CA MET A 318 3.44 17.95 -9.33
C MET A 318 3.70 16.71 -8.48
N LEU A 319 2.73 15.80 -8.41
CA LEU A 319 2.87 14.58 -7.62
C LEU A 319 3.90 13.62 -8.24
N ALA A 320 3.99 13.56 -9.59
CA ALA A 320 5.05 12.83 -10.27
C ALA A 320 6.44 13.38 -9.94
N VAL A 321 6.59 14.72 -9.90
CA VAL A 321 7.85 15.34 -9.47
C VAL A 321 8.14 15.12 -7.99
N LEU A 322 7.13 15.20 -7.12
CA LEU A 322 7.28 14.90 -5.70
C LEU A 322 7.67 13.45 -5.44
N SER A 323 7.21 12.51 -6.29
CA SER A 323 7.57 11.10 -6.16
C SER A 323 9.05 10.81 -6.40
N LEU A 324 9.77 11.70 -7.08
CA LEU A 324 11.21 11.60 -7.32
C LEU A 324 12.08 11.81 -6.06
N GLY A 325 11.47 12.14 -4.95
CA GLY A 325 12.20 12.30 -3.69
C GLY A 325 12.99 13.61 -3.56
N THR A 326 14.01 13.71 -2.72
CA THR A 326 14.78 14.95 -2.45
C THR A 326 15.90 15.20 -3.46
N THR A 327 16.52 14.17 -3.97
CA THR A 327 17.52 14.20 -5.03
C THR A 327 17.14 13.21 -6.12
N LEU A 328 17.45 13.52 -7.36
CA LEU A 328 17.11 12.67 -8.50
C LEU A 328 17.86 11.34 -8.42
N HIS A 329 17.13 10.26 -8.66
CA HIS A 329 17.69 8.95 -8.95
C HIS A 329 17.53 8.67 -10.44
N ILE A 330 18.60 8.25 -11.10
CA ILE A 330 18.62 7.95 -12.53
C ILE A 330 19.30 6.61 -12.74
N ALA A 331 18.58 5.65 -13.29
CA ALA A 331 19.05 4.27 -13.47
C ALA A 331 19.58 3.62 -12.16
N GLY A 332 18.93 3.93 -11.04
CA GLY A 332 19.31 3.47 -9.71
C GLY A 332 20.46 4.24 -9.05
N GLN A 333 21.08 5.18 -9.76
CA GLN A 333 22.17 5.98 -9.23
C GLN A 333 21.63 7.24 -8.52
N TRP A 334 22.08 7.45 -7.29
CA TRP A 334 21.77 8.66 -6.53
C TRP A 334 22.59 9.82 -7.08
N THR A 335 21.92 10.87 -7.55
CA THR A 335 22.60 12.07 -8.02
C THR A 335 22.64 13.15 -6.95
N ALA A 336 23.52 14.12 -7.10
CA ALA A 336 23.55 15.32 -6.26
C ALA A 336 22.51 16.38 -6.69
N VAL A 337 21.69 16.11 -7.72
CA VAL A 337 20.74 17.08 -8.26
C VAL A 337 19.49 17.12 -7.36
N PRO A 338 19.23 18.23 -6.65
CA PRO A 338 18.03 18.35 -5.85
C PRO A 338 16.80 18.45 -6.75
N VAL A 339 15.78 17.62 -6.48
CA VAL A 339 14.51 17.65 -7.24
C VAL A 339 13.84 19.03 -7.14
N GLY A 340 13.99 19.73 -6.02
CA GLY A 340 13.53 21.12 -5.86
C GLY A 340 14.07 22.09 -6.92
N ALA A 341 15.23 21.80 -7.53
CA ALA A 341 15.76 22.59 -8.62
C ALA A 341 14.87 22.55 -9.88
N LEU A 342 14.02 21.51 -10.03
CA LEU A 342 13.02 21.47 -11.10
C LEU A 342 11.98 22.59 -10.97
N ALA A 343 11.80 23.18 -9.77
CA ALA A 343 10.97 24.38 -9.59
C ALA A 343 11.50 25.58 -10.42
N LEU A 344 12.81 25.64 -10.70
CA LEU A 344 13.41 26.65 -11.57
C LEU A 344 12.92 26.54 -13.02
N MET A 345 12.38 25.37 -13.40
CA MET A 345 11.72 25.18 -14.70
C MET A 345 10.28 25.75 -14.74
N ALA A 346 9.71 26.18 -13.58
CA ALA A 346 8.35 26.73 -13.52
C ALA A 346 8.10 27.90 -14.51
N PRO A 347 9.04 28.81 -14.78
CA PRO A 347 8.87 29.85 -15.84
C PRO A 347 8.68 29.26 -17.22
N LEU A 348 9.38 28.16 -17.56
CA LEU A 348 9.24 27.46 -18.84
C LEU A 348 7.89 26.74 -18.92
N LEU A 349 7.39 26.25 -17.79
CA LEU A 349 6.11 25.57 -17.63
C LEU A 349 4.95 26.54 -17.30
N ARG A 350 5.16 27.87 -17.46
CA ARG A 350 4.17 28.91 -17.09
C ARG A 350 2.77 28.72 -17.68
N ARG A 351 2.63 28.01 -18.77
CA ARG A 351 1.34 27.65 -19.37
C ARG A 351 0.63 26.52 -18.62
N VAL A 352 1.39 25.66 -17.92
CA VAL A 352 0.90 24.46 -17.22
C VAL A 352 0.80 24.72 -15.71
N ILE A 353 1.80 25.36 -15.14
CA ILE A 353 1.87 25.66 -13.71
C ILE A 353 1.88 27.18 -13.53
N PRO A 354 0.98 27.76 -12.72
CA PRO A 354 1.10 29.18 -12.39
C PRO A 354 2.47 29.44 -11.76
N VAL A 355 3.22 30.42 -12.29
CA VAL A 355 4.62 30.67 -11.89
C VAL A 355 4.75 30.85 -10.38
N ARG A 356 3.86 31.62 -9.77
CA ARG A 356 3.83 31.82 -8.30
C ARG A 356 3.60 30.52 -7.55
N PHE A 357 2.73 29.65 -8.06
CA PHE A 357 2.47 28.34 -7.45
C PHE A 357 3.70 27.43 -7.55
N GLY A 358 4.31 27.36 -8.71
CA GLY A 358 5.54 26.57 -8.92
C GLY A 358 6.72 27.06 -8.08
N LEU A 359 6.90 28.38 -7.96
CA LEU A 359 8.04 28.96 -7.23
C LEU A 359 7.89 28.95 -5.70
N TYR A 360 6.67 29.02 -5.17
CA TYR A 360 6.46 29.15 -3.72
C TYR A 360 5.81 27.92 -3.09
N VAL A 361 4.74 27.41 -3.68
CA VAL A 361 3.99 26.29 -3.08
C VAL A 361 4.77 24.98 -3.21
N PHE A 362 5.38 24.73 -4.36
CA PHE A 362 6.11 23.50 -4.60
C PHE A 362 7.36 23.35 -3.68
N PRO A 363 8.26 24.34 -3.57
CA PRO A 363 9.36 24.24 -2.60
C PRO A 363 8.91 24.19 -1.15
N ALA A 364 7.85 24.94 -0.77
CA ALA A 364 7.31 24.91 0.59
C ALA A 364 6.71 23.52 0.93
N THR A 365 5.99 22.89 -0.01
CA THR A 365 5.49 21.52 0.15
C THR A 365 6.66 20.55 0.32
N TRP A 366 7.72 20.73 -0.44
CA TRP A 366 8.91 19.93 -0.38
C TRP A 366 9.62 20.01 0.98
N VAL A 367 9.82 21.23 1.50
CA VAL A 367 10.38 21.45 2.85
C VAL A 367 9.46 20.85 3.91
N GLY A 368 8.13 20.98 3.73
CA GLY A 368 7.14 20.38 4.63
C GLY A 368 7.19 18.85 4.67
N LEU A 369 7.32 18.20 3.51
CA LEU A 369 7.52 16.75 3.40
C LEU A 369 8.80 16.29 4.12
N ALA A 370 9.88 17.07 4.01
CA ALA A 370 11.15 16.74 4.66
C ALA A 370 11.14 16.98 6.18
N ALA A 371 10.29 17.87 6.69
CA ALA A 371 10.29 18.33 8.07
C ALA A 371 9.16 17.75 8.94
N ALA A 372 8.02 17.38 8.35
CA ALA A 372 6.89 16.86 9.13
C ALA A 372 7.11 15.39 9.54
N PRO A 373 6.95 15.03 10.83
CA PRO A 373 7.27 13.69 11.34
C PRO A 373 6.57 12.54 10.60
N ILE A 374 5.29 12.69 10.25
CA ILE A 374 4.52 11.67 9.52
C ILE A 374 4.96 11.60 8.06
N LEU A 375 5.14 12.76 7.42
CA LEU A 375 5.52 12.84 6.01
C LEU A 375 7.00 12.48 5.78
N SER A 376 7.86 12.62 6.78
CA SER A 376 9.27 12.17 6.69
C SER A 376 9.40 10.65 6.65
N SER A 377 8.38 9.92 7.10
CA SER A 377 8.30 8.46 7.03
C SER A 377 7.48 7.97 5.83
N ALA A 378 6.76 8.88 5.13
CA ALA A 378 6.03 8.53 3.91
C ALA A 378 7.01 8.28 2.76
N LEU A 379 6.73 7.25 1.96
CA LEU A 379 7.57 6.89 0.83
C LEU A 379 7.17 7.73 -0.41
N PRO A 380 8.07 8.59 -0.94
CA PRO A 380 7.72 9.46 -2.07
C PRO A 380 7.20 8.70 -3.30
N ALA A 381 7.73 7.51 -3.59
CA ALA A 381 7.26 6.66 -4.69
C ALA A 381 5.75 6.38 -4.61
N ARG A 382 5.15 6.34 -3.41
CA ARG A 382 3.72 6.06 -3.20
C ARG A 382 2.79 7.19 -3.65
N LEU A 383 3.32 8.38 -3.92
CA LEU A 383 2.55 9.45 -4.59
C LEU A 383 2.10 9.06 -6.01
N MET A 384 2.70 8.03 -6.59
CA MET A 384 2.27 7.47 -7.87
C MET A 384 0.81 6.97 -7.85
N LEU A 385 0.27 6.62 -6.70
CA LEU A 385 -1.16 6.34 -6.52
C LEU A 385 -2.04 7.46 -7.10
N TYR A 386 -1.75 8.69 -6.73
CA TYR A 386 -2.52 9.86 -7.18
C TYR A 386 -2.15 10.28 -8.60
N VAL A 387 -0.91 10.04 -9.03
CA VAL A 387 -0.52 10.22 -10.44
C VAL A 387 -1.39 9.36 -11.34
N PHE A 388 -1.61 8.08 -11.00
CA PHE A 388 -2.49 7.19 -11.76
C PHE A 388 -3.97 7.56 -11.66
N LEU A 389 -4.43 8.11 -10.52
CA LEU A 389 -5.79 8.62 -10.39
C LEU A 389 -6.06 9.77 -11.37
N PHE A 390 -5.16 10.77 -11.41
CA PHE A 390 -5.31 11.91 -12.32
C PHE A 390 -5.01 11.54 -13.77
N ALA A 391 -4.07 10.64 -14.03
CA ALA A 391 -3.85 10.08 -15.36
C ALA A 391 -5.10 9.39 -15.90
N GLY A 392 -5.79 8.60 -15.04
CA GLY A 392 -7.06 7.97 -15.35
C GLY A 392 -8.15 8.99 -15.71
N LEU A 393 -8.29 10.07 -14.94
CA LEU A 393 -9.25 11.14 -15.24
C LEU A 393 -8.95 11.85 -16.56
N LEU A 394 -7.69 12.18 -16.83
CA LEU A 394 -7.28 12.81 -18.09
C LEU A 394 -7.53 11.86 -19.27
N PHE A 395 -7.21 10.60 -19.11
CA PHE A 395 -7.43 9.57 -20.11
C PHE A 395 -8.93 9.35 -20.38
N ALA A 396 -9.78 9.39 -19.34
CA ALA A 396 -11.22 9.34 -19.50
C ALA A 396 -11.77 10.53 -20.29
N VAL A 397 -11.27 11.75 -20.07
CA VAL A 397 -11.67 12.93 -20.84
C VAL A 397 -11.32 12.73 -22.32
N LEU A 398 -10.14 12.23 -22.64
CA LEU A 398 -9.75 11.93 -24.02
C LEU A 398 -10.64 10.86 -24.66
N ALA A 399 -10.84 9.75 -23.96
CA ALA A 399 -11.65 8.64 -24.44
C ALA A 399 -13.12 9.06 -24.67
N ASP A 400 -13.68 9.86 -23.75
CA ASP A 400 -15.04 10.38 -23.85
C ASP A 400 -15.22 11.25 -25.11
N GLU A 401 -14.26 12.16 -25.37
CA GLU A 401 -14.27 12.99 -26.58
C GLU A 401 -14.10 12.16 -27.87
N TRP A 402 -13.32 11.12 -27.81
CA TRP A 402 -13.10 10.26 -28.98
C TRP A 402 -14.28 9.30 -29.26
N LEU A 403 -15.04 8.94 -28.22
CA LEU A 403 -16.21 8.07 -28.32
C LEU A 403 -17.48 8.84 -28.68
N LYS A 404 -17.54 10.17 -28.47
CA LYS A 404 -18.67 10.98 -28.91
C LYS A 404 -18.81 10.90 -30.43
N ALA A 405 -20.00 10.53 -30.91
CA ALA A 405 -20.30 10.57 -32.34
C ALA A 405 -20.15 12.02 -32.85
N PRO A 406 -19.68 12.25 -34.08
CA PRO A 406 -19.80 13.55 -34.69
C PRO A 406 -21.27 13.97 -34.65
N THR A 407 -21.59 15.08 -33.99
CA THR A 407 -22.90 15.69 -34.09
C THR A 407 -23.09 16.03 -35.56
N LEU A 408 -23.98 15.30 -36.24
CA LEU A 408 -24.43 15.71 -37.57
C LEU A 408 -24.99 17.15 -37.44
N PRO A 409 -24.53 18.08 -38.29
CA PRO A 409 -25.20 19.38 -38.36
C PRO A 409 -26.68 19.15 -38.62
N SER A 410 -27.53 19.80 -37.85
CA SER A 410 -28.97 19.81 -38.06
C SER A 410 -29.27 20.10 -39.55
N PRO A 411 -30.16 19.38 -40.22
CA PRO A 411 -30.46 19.65 -41.61
C PRO A 411 -31.14 21.01 -41.70
N ALA A 412 -30.38 22.06 -41.96
CA ALA A 412 -30.90 23.28 -42.52
C ALA A 412 -31.34 22.94 -43.95
N SER A 413 -32.63 23.14 -44.15
CA SER A 413 -33.38 22.99 -45.38
C SER A 413 -32.60 23.21 -46.69
N GLY A 414 -32.73 22.26 -47.59
CA GLY A 414 -32.66 22.50 -49.03
C GLY A 414 -31.44 22.03 -49.79
N GLY A 415 -31.60 20.99 -50.60
CA GLY A 415 -30.90 20.86 -51.88
C GLY A 415 -29.77 19.86 -51.95
N GLY A 416 -29.99 18.81 -52.78
CA GLY A 416 -28.93 18.14 -53.51
C GLY A 416 -28.42 16.78 -52.96
N LEU A 417 -28.97 15.71 -53.55
CA LEU A 417 -28.42 14.36 -53.49
C LEU A 417 -26.97 14.34 -54.03
N THR A 418 -26.01 14.23 -53.16
CA THR A 418 -24.73 13.54 -53.46
C THR A 418 -24.37 12.66 -52.29
N ARG A 419 -24.75 11.39 -52.36
CA ARG A 419 -24.28 10.32 -51.50
C ARG A 419 -22.80 10.09 -51.82
N THR A 420 -21.91 10.87 -51.22
CA THR A 420 -20.52 10.46 -51.15
C THR A 420 -20.40 9.45 -50.01
N LEU A 421 -20.07 8.24 -50.38
CA LEU A 421 -19.68 7.15 -49.50
C LEU A 421 -18.49 7.60 -48.62
N SER A 422 -18.74 8.23 -47.48
CA SER A 422 -17.67 8.57 -46.53
C SER A 422 -17.35 7.36 -45.68
N GLY A 423 -16.53 6.45 -46.23
CA GLY A 423 -15.88 5.37 -45.47
C GLY A 423 -14.91 5.87 -44.37
N GLY A 424 -14.81 7.18 -44.13
CA GLY A 424 -13.86 7.77 -43.19
C GLY A 424 -14.20 7.62 -41.71
N GLY A 425 -15.46 7.39 -41.36
CA GLY A 425 -15.89 7.30 -39.96
C GLY A 425 -15.44 6.04 -39.25
N GLY A 426 -15.38 4.93 -39.95
CA GLY A 426 -14.95 3.63 -39.40
C GLY A 426 -13.44 3.56 -39.17
N LEU A 427 -12.66 4.00 -40.13
CA LEU A 427 -11.18 4.07 -40.03
C LEU A 427 -10.71 5.01 -38.90
N SER A 428 -11.38 6.14 -38.71
CA SER A 428 -11.07 7.06 -37.61
C SER A 428 -11.35 6.45 -36.23
N LYS A 429 -12.43 5.69 -36.07
CA LYS A 429 -12.75 4.98 -34.81
C LYS A 429 -11.77 3.85 -34.53
N LEU A 430 -11.43 3.04 -35.54
CA LEU A 430 -10.43 1.98 -35.41
C LEU A 430 -9.05 2.54 -35.03
N PHE A 431 -8.63 3.62 -35.70
CA PHE A 431 -7.36 4.27 -35.37
C PHE A 431 -7.33 4.76 -33.92
N LYS A 432 -8.39 5.42 -33.42
CA LYS A 432 -8.49 5.86 -32.03
C LYS A 432 -8.44 4.69 -31.03
N ALA A 433 -9.14 3.59 -31.33
CA ALA A 433 -9.11 2.38 -30.53
C ALA A 433 -7.71 1.75 -30.48
N LEU A 434 -7.01 1.71 -31.62
CA LEU A 434 -5.63 1.22 -31.70
C LEU A 434 -4.66 2.09 -30.87
N VAL A 435 -4.82 3.42 -30.92
CA VAL A 435 -3.99 4.35 -30.12
C VAL A 435 -4.24 4.15 -28.62
N ILE A 436 -5.51 4.00 -28.20
CA ILE A 436 -5.86 3.66 -26.82
C ILE A 436 -5.24 2.32 -26.42
N GLY A 437 -5.39 1.31 -27.26
CA GLY A 437 -4.81 -0.02 -27.04
C GLY A 437 -3.28 0.03 -26.92
N ALA A 438 -2.61 0.74 -27.80
CA ALA A 438 -1.15 0.92 -27.77
C ALA A 438 -0.66 1.65 -26.52
N ALA A 439 -1.47 2.55 -25.95
CA ALA A 439 -1.14 3.24 -24.72
C ALA A 439 -1.31 2.36 -23.47
N LEU A 440 -2.28 1.45 -23.47
CA LEU A 440 -2.58 0.58 -22.32
C LEU A 440 -1.84 -0.77 -22.37
N LEU A 441 -1.52 -1.27 -23.56
CA LEU A 441 -0.86 -2.57 -23.75
C LEU A 441 0.44 -2.73 -22.93
N PRO A 442 1.35 -1.72 -22.88
CA PRO A 442 2.58 -1.84 -22.11
C PRO A 442 2.36 -1.92 -20.59
N LEU A 443 1.19 -1.50 -20.11
CA LEU A 443 0.85 -1.50 -18.68
C LEU A 443 0.26 -2.82 -18.18
N ILE A 444 -0.06 -3.73 -19.11
CA ILE A 444 -0.68 -5.01 -18.76
C ILE A 444 0.24 -5.77 -17.80
N PRO A 445 -0.28 -6.18 -16.62
CA PRO A 445 0.51 -6.92 -15.66
C PRO A 445 0.88 -8.31 -16.19
N ARG A 446 2.03 -8.79 -15.76
CA ARG A 446 2.48 -10.15 -16.08
C ARG A 446 1.56 -11.17 -15.42
N LEU A 447 1.13 -12.16 -16.21
CA LEU A 447 0.33 -13.27 -15.75
C LEU A 447 1.10 -14.59 -15.91
N PRO A 448 0.92 -15.54 -15.00
CA PRO A 448 0.09 -15.47 -13.80
C PRO A 448 0.67 -14.49 -12.74
N PHE A 449 -0.21 -13.88 -11.92
CA PHE A 449 0.22 -13.11 -10.75
C PHE A 449 0.86 -14.06 -9.74
N PRO A 450 1.99 -13.70 -9.10
CA PRO A 450 2.68 -14.60 -8.20
C PRO A 450 1.79 -14.99 -7.01
N ALA A 451 1.95 -16.25 -6.59
CA ALA A 451 1.34 -16.76 -5.38
C ALA A 451 2.33 -17.70 -4.71
N GLU A 452 2.45 -17.59 -3.40
CA GLU A 452 3.38 -18.39 -2.61
C GLU A 452 2.63 -19.34 -1.67
N PRO A 453 3.04 -20.62 -1.60
CA PRO A 453 2.48 -21.55 -0.64
C PRO A 453 2.89 -21.16 0.78
N VAL A 454 1.95 -21.27 1.72
CA VAL A 454 2.19 -21.09 3.16
C VAL A 454 2.06 -22.44 3.83
N GLU A 455 3.18 -22.98 4.25
CA GLU A 455 3.21 -24.23 4.98
C GLU A 455 2.92 -23.99 6.46
N VAL A 456 1.76 -24.46 6.93
CA VAL A 456 1.39 -24.43 8.36
C VAL A 456 1.39 -25.86 8.88
N PRO A 457 2.30 -26.22 9.81
CA PRO A 457 2.33 -27.56 10.40
C PRO A 457 1.02 -27.95 11.06
N ARG A 458 0.64 -29.20 10.94
CA ARG A 458 -0.62 -29.73 11.51
C ARG A 458 -0.74 -29.52 13.02
N PHE A 459 0.36 -29.38 13.72
CA PHE A 459 0.38 -29.03 15.15
C PHE A 459 -0.43 -27.75 15.42
N PHE A 460 -0.28 -26.71 14.60
CA PHE A 460 -0.92 -25.41 14.79
C PHE A 460 -2.38 -25.38 14.34
N THR A 461 -2.76 -26.17 13.34
CA THR A 461 -4.13 -26.23 12.81
C THR A 461 -4.97 -27.34 13.46
N GLY A 462 -4.33 -28.30 14.13
CA GLY A 462 -4.96 -29.44 14.79
C GLY A 462 -5.06 -29.26 16.31
N GLY A 463 -5.27 -30.38 16.99
CA GLY A 463 -5.36 -30.41 18.46
C GLY A 463 -4.05 -30.21 19.20
N GLY A 464 -2.89 -30.36 18.51
CA GLY A 464 -1.57 -30.33 19.12
C GLY A 464 -1.27 -29.04 19.90
N VAL A 465 -1.55 -27.90 19.30
CA VAL A 465 -1.31 -26.57 19.93
C VAL A 465 -2.18 -26.34 21.18
N LYS A 466 -3.32 -27.01 21.32
CA LYS A 466 -4.20 -26.90 22.51
C LYS A 466 -3.55 -27.43 23.79
N GLN A 467 -2.45 -28.19 23.66
CA GLN A 467 -1.64 -28.63 24.80
C GLN A 467 -0.89 -27.47 25.48
N LEU A 468 -0.67 -26.37 24.76
CA LEU A 468 -0.12 -25.16 25.34
C LEU A 468 -1.22 -24.40 26.10
N PRO A 469 -0.95 -23.91 27.32
CA PRO A 469 -1.87 -23.00 28.00
C PRO A 469 -2.17 -21.77 27.14
N GLN A 470 -3.39 -21.22 27.23
CA GLN A 470 -3.73 -19.99 26.52
C GLN A 470 -2.84 -18.84 27.00
N GLY A 471 -2.17 -18.15 26.07
CA GLY A 471 -1.31 -17.03 26.37
C GLY A 471 0.06 -17.39 26.97
N SER A 472 0.42 -18.69 27.06
CA SER A 472 1.80 -19.10 27.40
C SER A 472 2.81 -18.61 26.36
N VAL A 473 4.04 -18.40 26.73
CA VAL A 473 5.08 -17.95 25.81
C VAL A 473 5.78 -19.15 25.18
N ALA A 474 5.74 -19.24 23.86
CA ALA A 474 6.47 -20.23 23.07
C ALA A 474 7.53 -19.58 22.19
N LEU A 475 8.76 -20.04 22.27
CA LEU A 475 9.79 -19.73 21.30
C LEU A 475 9.58 -20.61 20.08
N VAL A 476 9.25 -19.98 18.94
CA VAL A 476 8.94 -20.70 17.71
C VAL A 476 10.03 -20.47 16.66
N LEU A 477 10.49 -21.56 16.03
CA LEU A 477 11.51 -21.49 14.99
C LEU A 477 10.98 -22.07 13.67
N PRO A 478 11.25 -21.44 12.53
CA PRO A 478 12.22 -20.34 12.34
C PRO A 478 11.84 -19.06 13.07
N TYR A 479 12.84 -18.34 13.57
CA TYR A 479 12.68 -17.12 14.36
C TYR A 479 12.03 -16.00 13.52
N ALA A 480 10.92 -15.43 14.01
CA ALA A 480 10.18 -14.40 13.28
C ALA A 480 11.02 -13.10 13.15
N ARG A 481 11.31 -12.68 11.93
CA ARG A 481 12.13 -11.53 11.59
C ARG A 481 11.85 -11.05 10.16
N LEU A 482 12.46 -9.95 9.74
CA LEU A 482 12.29 -9.35 8.40
C LEU A 482 12.39 -10.35 7.24
N ALA A 483 13.29 -11.34 7.33
CA ALA A 483 13.49 -12.32 6.26
C ALA A 483 12.61 -13.58 6.40
N ASN A 484 11.84 -13.73 7.47
CA ASN A 484 11.01 -14.91 7.71
C ASN A 484 9.89 -14.63 8.70
N SER A 485 8.65 -14.70 8.25
CA SER A 485 7.45 -14.51 9.08
C SER A 485 6.65 -15.82 9.30
N SER A 486 7.20 -16.99 9.01
CA SER A 486 6.49 -18.27 9.09
C SER A 486 5.84 -18.51 10.45
N ALA A 487 6.55 -18.25 11.56
CA ALA A 487 5.99 -18.37 12.91
C ALA A 487 4.76 -17.50 13.14
N MET A 488 4.66 -16.34 12.48
CA MET A 488 3.50 -15.45 12.58
C MET A 488 2.27 -16.05 11.87
N PHE A 489 2.45 -16.67 10.70
CA PHE A 489 1.38 -17.44 10.06
C PHE A 489 0.88 -18.59 10.95
N TRP A 490 1.81 -19.30 11.61
CA TRP A 490 1.47 -20.43 12.48
C TRP A 490 0.72 -19.98 13.72
N GLN A 491 1.13 -18.87 14.33
CA GLN A 491 0.43 -18.28 15.48
C GLN A 491 -0.98 -17.80 15.09
N ALA A 492 -1.13 -17.15 13.93
CA ALA A 492 -2.43 -16.74 13.41
C ALA A 492 -3.34 -17.94 13.11
N ALA A 493 -2.81 -19.02 12.56
CA ALA A 493 -3.53 -20.27 12.31
C ALA A 493 -3.89 -21.02 13.60
N ALA A 494 -3.08 -20.86 14.66
CA ALA A 494 -3.32 -21.41 16.00
C ALA A 494 -4.28 -20.55 16.85
N ASP A 495 -4.99 -19.63 16.23
CA ASP A 495 -5.97 -18.76 16.90
C ASP A 495 -5.39 -17.99 18.09
N MET A 496 -4.17 -17.45 17.93
CA MET A 496 -3.46 -16.72 18.99
C MET A 496 -3.35 -17.52 20.29
N ARG A 497 -3.10 -18.83 20.21
CA ARG A 497 -3.03 -19.71 21.37
C ARG A 497 -1.88 -19.38 22.31
N PHE A 498 -0.75 -18.93 21.77
CA PHE A 498 0.49 -18.64 22.50
C PHE A 498 1.03 -17.27 22.15
N ARG A 499 1.91 -16.76 22.96
CA ARG A 499 2.71 -15.53 22.73
C ARG A 499 4.09 -15.91 22.23
N MET A 500 4.74 -14.98 21.50
CA MET A 500 6.11 -15.17 21.00
C MET A 500 7.02 -14.05 21.50
N PRO A 501 8.27 -14.34 21.93
CA PRO A 501 9.24 -13.33 22.28
C PRO A 501 9.79 -12.59 21.06
N GLU A 502 9.66 -13.17 19.88
CA GLU A 502 10.06 -12.60 18.61
C GLU A 502 8.90 -11.89 17.89
N ALA A 503 9.27 -11.03 16.93
CA ALA A 503 8.32 -10.39 16.01
C ALA A 503 9.03 -9.89 14.76
N TYR A 504 8.34 -10.00 13.61
CA TYR A 504 8.54 -9.09 12.49
C TYR A 504 7.49 -7.99 12.62
N ALA A 505 7.85 -6.90 13.25
CA ALA A 505 6.99 -5.75 13.50
C ALA A 505 7.85 -4.51 13.76
N LEU A 506 7.31 -3.33 13.49
CA LEU A 506 7.98 -2.08 13.83
C LEU A 506 7.91 -1.84 15.34
N LEU A 507 9.07 -1.72 15.96
CA LEU A 507 9.31 -1.60 17.39
C LEU A 507 10.00 -0.27 17.74
N PRO A 508 10.01 0.15 19.00
CA PRO A 508 10.76 1.32 19.45
C PRO A 508 12.23 1.27 19.01
N GLY A 509 12.81 2.45 18.67
CA GLY A 509 14.15 2.55 18.12
C GLY A 509 14.25 2.25 16.62
N PRO A 510 13.26 2.60 15.84
CA PRO A 510 12.68 2.16 14.56
C PRO A 510 13.34 0.88 14.01
N SER A 511 13.08 -0.22 14.67
CA SER A 511 13.56 -1.57 14.29
C SER A 511 12.39 -2.44 13.84
N PHE A 512 12.58 -3.23 12.78
CA PHE A 512 11.59 -4.21 12.30
C PHE A 512 11.74 -5.61 12.92
N SER A 513 12.47 -5.73 13.98
CA SER A 513 12.62 -6.98 14.73
C SER A 513 12.92 -6.70 16.18
N SER A 514 12.62 -7.65 17.04
CA SER A 514 12.97 -7.59 18.47
C SER A 514 14.48 -7.31 18.64
N PRO A 515 14.87 -6.57 19.68
CA PRO A 515 16.26 -6.25 19.92
C PRO A 515 17.12 -7.53 19.95
N PRO A 516 18.24 -7.56 19.21
CA PRO A 516 19.05 -8.76 19.11
C PRO A 516 19.67 -9.10 20.47
N THR A 517 19.49 -10.34 20.89
CA THR A 517 20.21 -10.95 22.02
C THR A 517 21.26 -11.90 21.48
N GLN A 518 22.16 -12.36 22.34
CA GLN A 518 23.12 -13.39 21.91
C GLN A 518 22.38 -14.67 21.51
N THR A 519 21.31 -15.02 22.21
CA THR A 519 20.44 -16.15 21.90
C THR A 519 19.75 -16.02 20.55
N SER A 520 19.14 -14.88 20.24
CA SER A 520 18.49 -14.67 18.95
C SER A 520 19.48 -14.65 17.79
N ASN A 521 20.70 -14.10 18.00
CA ASN A 521 21.76 -14.13 17.01
C ASN A 521 22.25 -15.58 16.75
N LEU A 522 22.39 -16.36 17.81
CA LEU A 522 22.78 -17.78 17.70
C LEU A 522 21.75 -18.60 16.91
N MET A 523 20.45 -18.42 17.20
CA MET A 523 19.39 -19.09 16.44
C MET A 523 19.43 -18.71 14.96
N ARG A 524 19.64 -17.42 14.67
CA ARG A 524 19.79 -16.95 13.29
C ARG A 524 20.99 -17.58 12.58
N MET A 525 22.14 -17.68 13.24
CA MET A 525 23.33 -18.35 12.69
C MET A 525 23.01 -19.80 12.32
N ILE A 526 22.39 -20.56 13.23
CA ILE A 526 21.97 -21.94 12.98
C ILE A 526 20.98 -22.02 11.81
N GLU A 527 19.99 -21.13 11.73
CA GLU A 527 19.03 -21.05 10.62
C GLU A 527 19.69 -20.77 9.27
N GLN A 528 20.80 -20.03 9.26
CA GLN A 528 21.56 -19.70 8.05
C GLN A 528 22.59 -20.75 7.66
N GLY A 529 22.67 -21.86 8.40
CA GLY A 529 23.63 -22.92 8.16
C GLY A 529 25.05 -22.61 8.67
N GLU A 530 25.20 -21.52 9.43
CA GLU A 530 26.48 -21.19 10.07
C GLU A 530 26.76 -22.11 11.24
N GLU A 531 28.06 -22.38 11.51
CA GLU A 531 28.42 -23.15 12.69
C GLU A 531 28.24 -22.35 13.97
N PRO A 532 27.45 -22.86 14.93
CA PRO A 532 27.32 -22.21 16.23
C PRO A 532 28.65 -22.24 16.98
N PRO A 533 28.89 -21.29 17.91
CA PRO A 533 30.05 -21.34 18.77
C PRO A 533 30.08 -22.64 19.58
N ALA A 534 31.27 -23.04 20.07
CA ALA A 534 31.41 -24.26 20.84
C ALA A 534 30.42 -24.33 22.01
N LEU A 535 29.72 -25.45 22.10
CA LEU A 535 28.74 -25.70 23.16
C LEU A 535 29.43 -25.73 24.52
N SER A 536 29.14 -24.80 25.38
CA SER A 536 29.75 -24.64 26.70
C SER A 536 28.69 -24.32 27.77
N ASP A 537 29.00 -24.62 29.03
CA ASP A 537 28.11 -24.32 30.15
C ASP A 537 27.81 -22.81 30.27
N ASN A 538 28.76 -21.97 29.90
CA ASN A 538 28.54 -20.52 29.85
C ASN A 538 27.48 -20.13 28.80
N LEU A 539 27.60 -20.67 27.58
CA LEU A 539 26.60 -20.46 26.52
C LEU A 539 25.23 -21.00 26.96
N ARG A 540 25.19 -22.20 27.54
CA ARG A 540 23.97 -22.80 28.08
C ARG A 540 23.31 -21.89 29.11
N GLY A 541 24.08 -21.43 30.08
CA GLY A 541 23.59 -20.54 31.13
C GLY A 541 23.07 -19.21 30.59
N GLN A 542 23.67 -18.67 29.54
CA GLN A 542 23.21 -17.45 28.90
C GLN A 542 21.90 -17.64 28.15
N VAL A 543 21.78 -18.68 27.33
CA VAL A 543 20.54 -18.98 26.60
C VAL A 543 19.39 -19.22 27.58
N LEU A 544 19.62 -19.97 28.65
CA LEU A 544 18.58 -20.20 29.68
C LEU A 544 18.17 -18.91 30.40
N ARG A 545 19.08 -17.97 30.65
CA ARG A 545 18.73 -16.65 31.18
C ARG A 545 17.84 -15.85 30.20
N ASP A 546 18.17 -15.84 28.91
CA ASP A 546 17.36 -15.15 27.91
C ASP A 546 15.96 -15.77 27.81
N LEU A 547 15.87 -17.12 27.76
CA LEU A 547 14.58 -17.83 27.77
C LEU A 547 13.76 -17.52 29.04
N GLY A 548 14.42 -17.45 30.19
CA GLY A 548 13.78 -17.04 31.46
C GLY A 548 13.30 -15.59 31.44
N ALA A 549 14.10 -14.66 30.90
CA ALA A 549 13.72 -13.26 30.74
C ALA A 549 12.53 -13.09 29.80
N TRP A 550 12.43 -13.89 28.77
CA TRP A 550 11.29 -13.95 27.86
C TRP A 550 10.11 -14.74 28.41
N LYS A 551 10.28 -15.44 29.53
CA LYS A 551 9.27 -16.31 30.17
C LYS A 551 8.83 -17.44 29.23
N VAL A 552 9.77 -18.05 28.51
CA VAL A 552 9.48 -19.13 27.56
C VAL A 552 9.11 -20.41 28.33
N GLU A 553 7.92 -20.95 28.05
CA GLU A 553 7.40 -22.19 28.62
C GLU A 553 7.54 -23.38 27.67
N ALA A 554 7.65 -23.08 26.35
CA ALA A 554 7.82 -24.11 25.33
C ALA A 554 8.74 -23.63 24.21
N ILE A 555 9.52 -24.56 23.64
CA ILE A 555 10.29 -24.34 22.43
C ILE A 555 9.69 -25.21 21.33
N ILE A 556 9.45 -24.63 20.16
CA ILE A 556 8.81 -25.31 19.02
C ILE A 556 9.68 -25.10 17.79
N VAL A 557 10.22 -26.19 17.24
CA VAL A 557 10.99 -26.17 16.00
C VAL A 557 10.15 -26.77 14.89
N GLY A 558 9.76 -25.91 13.93
CA GLY A 558 8.98 -26.28 12.75
C GLY A 558 9.85 -26.61 11.52
N PRO A 559 9.24 -26.69 10.33
CA PRO A 559 9.94 -26.81 9.06
C PRO A 559 10.87 -25.60 8.83
N MET A 560 12.15 -25.86 8.64
CA MET A 560 13.15 -24.82 8.38
C MET A 560 14.43 -25.45 7.77
N PRO A 561 15.28 -24.68 7.09
CA PRO A 561 16.64 -25.11 6.78
C PRO A 561 17.41 -25.49 8.05
N ASP A 562 18.35 -26.44 7.95
CA ASP A 562 19.18 -26.90 9.09
C ASP A 562 18.40 -27.27 10.37
N ARG A 563 17.18 -27.75 10.22
CA ARG A 563 16.31 -28.16 11.33
C ARG A 563 16.98 -29.16 12.29
N GLU A 564 17.72 -30.13 11.77
CA GLU A 564 18.37 -31.15 12.57
C GLU A 564 19.44 -30.54 13.52
N ARG A 565 20.17 -29.54 13.06
CA ARG A 565 21.14 -28.82 13.88
C ARG A 565 20.44 -28.03 15.00
N MET A 566 19.31 -27.41 14.69
CA MET A 566 18.48 -26.71 15.68
C MET A 566 17.91 -27.67 16.73
N ILE A 567 17.48 -28.86 16.32
CA ILE A 567 17.00 -29.91 17.22
C ILE A 567 18.15 -30.38 18.12
N ALA A 568 19.33 -30.64 17.57
CA ALA A 568 20.50 -31.03 18.36
C ALA A 568 20.88 -29.96 19.39
N PHE A 569 20.85 -28.68 19.00
CA PHE A 569 21.14 -27.57 19.90
C PHE A 569 20.16 -27.53 21.08
N PHE A 570 18.83 -27.57 20.84
CA PHE A 570 17.87 -27.53 21.94
C PHE A 570 17.84 -28.81 22.77
N THR A 571 18.16 -29.96 22.19
CA THR A 571 18.36 -31.22 22.95
C THR A 571 19.53 -31.08 23.92
N TRP A 572 20.67 -30.54 23.47
CA TRP A 572 21.80 -30.23 24.34
C TRP A 572 21.45 -29.20 25.42
N LEU A 573 20.73 -28.12 25.05
CA LEU A 573 20.37 -27.06 25.97
C LEU A 573 19.49 -27.56 27.11
N THR A 574 18.44 -28.33 26.77
CA THR A 574 17.45 -28.82 27.73
C THR A 574 17.88 -30.11 28.43
N GLY A 575 18.82 -30.86 27.85
CA GLY A 575 19.22 -32.21 28.32
C GLY A 575 18.16 -33.28 28.06
N THR A 576 17.11 -32.99 27.30
CA THR A 576 16.01 -33.93 27.01
C THR A 576 15.71 -33.95 25.51
N PRO A 577 15.33 -35.12 24.95
CA PRO A 577 14.90 -35.17 23.56
C PRO A 577 13.56 -34.47 23.37
N PRO A 578 13.29 -33.95 22.16
CA PRO A 578 12.00 -33.32 21.86
C PRO A 578 10.88 -34.37 21.71
N ARG A 579 9.65 -33.95 21.94
CA ARG A 579 8.47 -34.66 21.47
C ARG A 579 8.15 -34.21 20.04
N GLN A 580 7.97 -35.16 19.14
CA GLN A 580 7.50 -34.87 17.79
C GLN A 580 5.96 -34.91 17.74
N ASP A 581 5.34 -33.86 17.18
CA ASP A 581 3.88 -33.78 17.04
C ASP A 581 3.50 -32.90 15.84
N GLY A 582 2.67 -33.41 14.94
CA GLY A 582 2.06 -32.65 13.86
C GLY A 582 3.03 -31.88 12.94
N GLY A 583 4.27 -32.40 12.74
CA GLY A 583 5.27 -31.80 11.88
C GLY A 583 6.26 -30.87 12.59
N VAL A 584 6.16 -30.71 13.92
CA VAL A 584 7.07 -29.91 14.74
C VAL A 584 7.75 -30.74 15.83
N TYR A 585 8.83 -30.20 16.40
CA TYR A 585 9.53 -30.76 17.57
C TYR A 585 9.39 -29.81 18.75
N ILE A 586 9.02 -30.34 19.93
CA ILE A 586 8.58 -29.54 21.07
C ILE A 586 9.35 -29.95 22.32
N TRP A 587 9.86 -28.95 23.03
CA TRP A 587 10.35 -29.07 24.40
C TRP A 587 9.42 -28.25 25.31
N ARG A 588 9.06 -28.80 26.46
CA ARG A 588 8.44 -28.04 27.54
C ARG A 588 9.50 -27.68 28.55
N LEU A 589 9.60 -26.41 28.87
CA LEU A 589 10.46 -25.94 29.93
C LEU A 589 9.63 -25.96 31.23
N THR A 590 10.04 -26.78 32.18
CA THR A 590 9.50 -26.70 33.55
C THR A 590 10.01 -25.41 34.17
N ALA A 591 9.07 -24.58 34.71
CA ALA A 591 9.38 -23.32 35.38
C ALA A 591 10.32 -23.54 36.58
#